data_114e4bd14eab9a90011004be7b26607f
#
_entry.id   114e4bd14eab9a90011004be7b26607f
#
_cell.length_a   1.000
_cell.length_b   1.000
_cell.length_c   1.000
_cell.angle_alpha   90.00
_cell.angle_beta   90.00
_cell.angle_gamma   90.00
#
_symmetry.space_group_name_H-M   'P 1'
#
loop_
_entity.id
_entity.type
_entity.pdbx_description
1 polymer ?
#
loop_
_entity_poly.entity_id
_entity_poly.type
_entity_poly.pdbx_seq_one_letter_code
_entity_poly.pdbx_strand_id
1 'polypeptide(L)'
;MKIRLKRHFSVFLALLLLLCTLPVTTYATEISASDTETAGSAPSVTAPCALLMDAATGTILYEKNSTEERPLASVTKIMTLLLIFQALEAGQIHLEDTVTISEHAAGMGGSQVYLEPNETQTVETLIKCITVASANDACVAMAELISGSEDAFVQKMNETAASLGMTHTNFVNCCGLDADNHYSCANDIALMSRELTVNHPAIF
;
A
#
# COMPACT_ATOMS: atom_id res chain seq x y z
N MET A 1 -43.62 -12.89 -66.45
CA MET A 1 -42.32 -13.01 -65.78
C MET A 1 -42.38 -12.83 -64.22
N LYS A 2 -43.38 -12.15 -63.66
CA LYS A 2 -43.51 -11.90 -62.22
C LYS A 2 -43.93 -13.12 -61.36
N ILE A 3 -44.63 -14.10 -61.92
CA ILE A 3 -45.14 -15.26 -61.18
C ILE A 3 -44.05 -16.33 -60.88
N ARG A 4 -43.09 -16.51 -61.79
CA ARG A 4 -41.99 -17.46 -61.59
C ARG A 4 -41.01 -17.02 -60.51
N LEU A 5 -40.76 -15.70 -60.41
CA LEU A 5 -39.85 -15.16 -59.37
C LEU A 5 -40.40 -15.32 -57.96
N LYS A 6 -41.69 -15.19 -57.74
CA LYS A 6 -42.34 -15.39 -56.44
C LYS A 6 -42.26 -16.86 -55.96
N ARG A 7 -42.35 -17.79 -56.91
CA ARG A 7 -42.32 -19.25 -56.60
C ARG A 7 -40.92 -19.69 -56.19
N HIS A 8 -39.88 -19.14 -56.79
CA HIS A 8 -38.47 -19.46 -56.44
C HIS A 8 -38.11 -18.80 -55.09
N PHE A 9 -38.62 -17.58 -54.81
CA PHE A 9 -38.40 -16.93 -53.52
C PHE A 9 -39.09 -17.68 -52.38
N SER A 10 -40.30 -18.17 -52.58
CA SER A 10 -41.06 -18.94 -51.57
C SER A 10 -40.38 -20.30 -51.27
N VAL A 11 -39.82 -20.97 -52.28
CA VAL A 11 -39.08 -22.24 -52.11
C VAL A 11 -37.75 -21.96 -51.40
N PHE A 12 -37.06 -20.88 -51.70
CA PHE A 12 -35.82 -20.52 -51.04
C PHE A 12 -36.01 -20.17 -49.56
N LEU A 13 -37.11 -19.44 -49.25
CA LEU A 13 -37.47 -19.10 -47.88
C LEU A 13 -37.89 -20.36 -47.07
N ALA A 14 -38.60 -21.31 -47.68
CA ALA A 14 -38.95 -22.58 -47.04
C ALA A 14 -37.73 -23.47 -46.79
N LEU A 15 -36.73 -23.48 -47.71
CA LEU A 15 -35.49 -24.20 -47.53
C LEU A 15 -34.62 -23.57 -46.41
N LEU A 16 -34.60 -22.21 -46.29
CA LEU A 16 -33.89 -21.51 -45.25
C LEU A 16 -34.50 -21.76 -43.86
N LEU A 17 -35.82 -21.87 -43.78
CA LEU A 17 -36.54 -22.20 -42.52
C LEU A 17 -36.32 -23.67 -42.14
N LEU A 18 -36.15 -24.58 -43.10
CA LEU A 18 -35.87 -26.01 -42.83
C LEU A 18 -34.44 -26.22 -42.32
N LEU A 19 -33.47 -25.35 -42.70
CA LEU A 19 -32.12 -25.41 -42.18
C LEU A 19 -32.02 -24.95 -40.70
N CYS A 20 -32.96 -24.13 -40.22
CA CYS A 20 -33.01 -23.70 -38.84
C CYS A 20 -33.58 -24.72 -37.85
N THR A 21 -34.14 -25.83 -38.36
CA THR A 21 -34.71 -26.89 -37.52
C THR A 21 -33.79 -28.12 -37.33
N LEU A 22 -32.56 -28.08 -37.87
CA LEU A 22 -31.61 -29.11 -37.58
C LEU A 22 -31.15 -28.94 -36.12
N PRO A 23 -31.21 -29.98 -35.28
CA PRO A 23 -30.70 -29.92 -33.93
C PRO A 23 -29.19 -29.68 -34.04
N VAL A 24 -28.75 -28.48 -33.58
CA VAL A 24 -27.36 -28.21 -33.31
C VAL A 24 -27.00 -29.10 -32.12
N THR A 25 -26.46 -30.29 -32.39
CA THR A 25 -25.75 -31.04 -31.35
C THR A 25 -24.53 -30.23 -30.96
N THR A 26 -24.70 -29.40 -29.95
CA THR A 26 -23.56 -28.87 -29.21
C THR A 26 -22.83 -30.06 -28.62
N TYR A 27 -21.72 -30.42 -29.24
CA TYR A 27 -20.71 -31.20 -28.55
C TYR A 27 -20.17 -30.27 -27.45
N ALA A 28 -20.80 -30.34 -26.28
CA ALA A 28 -20.12 -29.93 -25.06
C ALA A 28 -18.93 -30.86 -24.94
N THR A 29 -17.77 -30.43 -25.39
CA THR A 29 -16.52 -31.03 -24.94
C THR A 29 -16.56 -30.84 -23.44
N GLU A 30 -16.89 -31.91 -22.71
CA GLU A 30 -16.54 -31.94 -21.30
C GLU A 30 -15.02 -31.79 -21.29
N ILE A 31 -14.58 -30.52 -21.05
CA ILE A 31 -13.26 -30.27 -20.55
C ILE A 31 -13.32 -30.94 -19.18
N SER A 32 -12.85 -32.17 -19.16
CA SER A 32 -12.53 -32.87 -17.93
C SER A 32 -11.56 -31.92 -17.23
N ALA A 33 -12.06 -31.13 -16.27
CA ALA A 33 -11.26 -30.36 -15.34
C ALA A 33 -10.53 -31.38 -14.44
N SER A 34 -9.53 -32.05 -15.03
CA SER A 34 -8.49 -32.75 -14.30
C SER A 34 -7.19 -31.93 -14.36
N ASP A 35 -7.28 -30.62 -14.45
CA ASP A 35 -6.29 -29.80 -13.86
C ASP A 35 -6.61 -29.74 -12.36
N THR A 36 -6.17 -30.80 -11.68
CA THR A 36 -5.76 -30.66 -10.29
C THR A 36 -4.64 -29.66 -10.35
N GLU A 37 -4.98 -28.34 -10.31
CA GLU A 37 -4.06 -27.37 -9.77
C GLU A 37 -3.59 -28.04 -8.48
N THR A 38 -2.35 -28.47 -8.48
CA THR A 38 -1.61 -28.68 -7.25
C THR A 38 -1.72 -27.34 -6.57
N ALA A 39 -2.72 -27.19 -5.69
CA ALA A 39 -2.79 -26.11 -4.76
C ALA A 39 -1.42 -26.16 -4.08
N GLY A 40 -0.48 -25.32 -4.57
CA GLY A 40 0.84 -25.24 -4.02
C GLY A 40 0.62 -25.02 -2.54
N SER A 41 1.25 -25.84 -1.70
CA SER A 41 1.12 -25.70 -0.25
C SER A 41 1.36 -24.23 0.08
N ALA A 42 0.46 -23.62 0.84
CA ALA A 42 0.59 -22.24 1.27
C ALA A 42 2.03 -22.03 1.77
N PRO A 43 2.67 -20.88 1.44
CA PRO A 43 4.06 -20.65 1.79
C PRO A 43 4.26 -20.82 3.30
N SER A 44 5.26 -21.62 3.68
CA SER A 44 5.61 -21.79 5.11
C SER A 44 6.45 -20.59 5.55
N VAL A 45 5.87 -19.73 6.38
CA VAL A 45 6.52 -18.54 6.93
C VAL A 45 6.76 -18.73 8.42
N THR A 46 8.00 -18.57 8.87
CA THR A 46 8.40 -18.71 10.29
C THR A 46 7.98 -17.51 11.13
N ALA A 47 7.80 -16.33 10.53
CA ALA A 47 7.31 -15.15 11.23
C ALA A 47 5.94 -15.42 11.91
N PRO A 48 5.69 -14.90 13.13
CA PRO A 48 4.42 -15.07 13.83
C PRO A 48 3.24 -14.42 13.07
N CYS A 49 3.48 -13.28 12.44
CA CYS A 49 2.49 -12.56 11.63
C CYS A 49 3.08 -12.32 10.24
N ALA A 50 2.28 -12.44 9.19
CA ALA A 50 2.70 -12.17 7.82
C ALA A 50 1.50 -11.83 6.92
N LEU A 51 1.75 -11.03 5.89
CA LEU A 51 0.79 -10.73 4.85
C LEU A 51 1.54 -10.53 3.52
N LEU A 52 0.97 -11.05 2.44
CA LEU A 52 1.39 -10.76 1.06
C LEU A 52 0.21 -10.14 0.33
N MET A 53 0.43 -8.96 -0.22
CA MET A 53 -0.57 -8.21 -0.96
C MET A 53 -0.05 -7.88 -2.36
N ASP A 54 -0.91 -7.98 -3.36
CA ASP A 54 -0.67 -7.39 -4.67
C ASP A 54 -0.76 -5.86 -4.57
N ALA A 55 0.33 -5.17 -4.83
CA ALA A 55 0.39 -3.73 -4.63
C ALA A 55 -0.55 -2.96 -5.59
N ALA A 56 -0.75 -3.43 -6.82
CA ALA A 56 -1.58 -2.74 -7.79
C ALA A 56 -3.06 -2.82 -7.43
N THR A 57 -3.54 -3.99 -7.02
CA THR A 57 -4.96 -4.25 -6.77
C THR A 57 -5.35 -4.14 -5.29
N GLY A 58 -4.40 -4.29 -4.36
CA GLY A 58 -4.68 -4.43 -2.93
C GLY A 58 -5.18 -5.82 -2.55
N THR A 59 -5.15 -6.79 -3.46
CA THR A 59 -5.61 -8.14 -3.18
C THR A 59 -4.67 -8.87 -2.25
N ILE A 60 -5.18 -9.42 -1.15
CA ILE A 60 -4.40 -10.25 -0.22
C ILE A 60 -4.21 -11.63 -0.86
N LEU A 61 -2.96 -12.02 -1.08
CA LEU A 61 -2.57 -13.30 -1.67
C LEU A 61 -2.22 -14.35 -0.62
N TYR A 62 -1.76 -13.92 0.55
CA TYR A 62 -1.45 -14.77 1.69
C TYR A 62 -1.53 -13.97 2.98
N GLU A 63 -2.02 -14.58 4.04
CA GLU A 63 -2.02 -13.99 5.38
C GLU A 63 -1.83 -15.04 6.48
N LYS A 64 -1.22 -14.61 7.56
CA LYS A 64 -1.03 -15.36 8.79
C LYS A 64 -1.10 -14.40 9.97
N ASN A 65 -2.09 -14.55 10.84
CA ASN A 65 -2.31 -13.68 12.00
C ASN A 65 -2.20 -12.18 11.63
N SER A 66 -2.79 -11.80 10.49
CA SER A 66 -2.58 -10.50 9.84
C SER A 66 -3.12 -9.31 10.65
N THR A 67 -4.06 -9.56 11.57
CA THR A 67 -4.66 -8.53 12.44
C THR A 67 -4.15 -8.58 13.88
N GLU A 68 -3.16 -9.43 14.19
CA GLU A 68 -2.57 -9.49 15.52
C GLU A 68 -1.70 -8.26 15.78
N GLU A 69 -2.04 -7.49 16.81
CA GLU A 69 -1.32 -6.27 17.20
C GLU A 69 0.06 -6.60 17.75
N ARG A 70 1.07 -5.89 17.25
CA ARG A 70 2.48 -6.06 17.60
C ARG A 70 3.20 -4.71 17.68
N PRO A 71 4.23 -4.59 18.53
CA PRO A 71 5.14 -3.45 18.47
C PRO A 71 5.77 -3.34 17.08
N LEU A 72 5.88 -2.11 16.57
CA LEU A 72 6.31 -1.83 15.19
C LEU A 72 7.82 -1.62 15.03
N ALA A 73 8.49 -1.14 16.07
CA ALA A 73 9.83 -0.58 15.93
C ALA A 73 9.91 0.37 14.71
N SER A 74 11.02 0.37 13.99
CA SER A 74 11.26 1.27 12.85
C SER A 74 10.30 1.10 11.65
N VAL A 75 9.45 0.09 11.63
CA VAL A 75 8.37 -0.01 10.62
C VAL A 75 7.42 1.20 10.70
N THR A 76 7.32 1.84 11.86
CA THR A 76 6.63 3.13 12.07
C THR A 76 7.02 4.20 11.03
N LYS A 77 8.29 4.22 10.60
CA LYS A 77 8.81 5.22 9.68
C LYS A 77 8.21 5.16 8.28
N ILE A 78 7.50 4.08 7.92
CA ILE A 78 6.70 4.04 6.69
C ILE A 78 5.60 5.11 6.74
N MET A 79 4.90 5.25 7.88
CA MET A 79 3.90 6.31 8.06
C MET A 79 4.55 7.70 8.09
N THR A 80 5.69 7.83 8.73
CA THR A 80 6.46 9.11 8.75
C THR A 80 6.84 9.53 7.33
N LEU A 81 7.38 8.61 6.52
CA LEU A 81 7.70 8.87 5.11
C LEU A 81 6.45 9.18 4.29
N LEU A 82 5.34 8.46 4.50
CA LEU A 82 4.08 8.75 3.83
C LEU A 82 3.64 10.20 4.04
N LEU A 83 3.67 10.69 5.27
CA LEU A 83 3.31 12.08 5.57
C LEU A 83 4.31 13.09 5.01
N ILE A 84 5.60 12.76 4.95
CA ILE A 84 6.61 13.60 4.31
C ILE A 84 6.33 13.72 2.81
N PHE A 85 6.07 12.60 2.10
CA PHE A 85 5.77 12.64 0.67
C PHE A 85 4.45 13.33 0.37
N GLN A 86 3.44 13.18 1.21
CA GLN A 86 2.19 13.95 1.11
C GLN A 86 2.45 15.46 1.26
N ALA A 87 3.31 15.88 2.18
CA ALA A 87 3.66 17.28 2.38
C ALA A 87 4.45 17.86 1.18
N LEU A 88 5.35 17.07 0.57
CA LEU A 88 6.06 17.43 -0.66
C LEU A 88 5.10 17.62 -1.83
N GLU A 89 4.19 16.69 -2.05
CA GLU A 89 3.21 16.76 -3.14
C GLU A 89 2.20 17.89 -2.97
N ALA A 90 1.84 18.19 -1.72
CA ALA A 90 1.01 19.35 -1.40
C ALA A 90 1.74 20.69 -1.52
N GLY A 91 3.06 20.69 -1.79
CA GLY A 91 3.89 21.90 -1.84
C GLY A 91 4.04 22.58 -0.48
N GLN A 92 3.78 21.86 0.62
CA GLN A 92 3.97 22.38 1.98
C GLN A 92 5.46 22.47 2.33
N ILE A 93 6.27 21.57 1.80
CA ILE A 93 7.73 21.53 1.91
C ILE A 93 8.34 21.20 0.55
N HIS A 94 9.63 21.54 0.36
CA HIS A 94 10.40 21.22 -0.84
C HIS A 94 11.70 20.51 -0.47
N LEU A 95 12.29 19.76 -1.37
CA LEU A 95 13.50 18.95 -1.11
C LEU A 95 14.70 19.81 -0.67
N GLU A 96 14.80 21.05 -1.19
CA GLU A 96 15.86 21.99 -0.93
C GLU A 96 15.62 22.84 0.33
N ASP A 97 14.45 22.75 0.95
CA ASP A 97 14.15 23.52 2.16
C ASP A 97 15.12 23.14 3.28
N THR A 98 15.55 24.16 4.00
CA THR A 98 16.48 24.01 5.12
C THR A 98 15.73 23.80 6.43
N VAL A 99 16.07 22.73 7.13
CA VAL A 99 15.50 22.35 8.43
C VAL A 99 16.53 22.62 9.50
N THR A 100 16.18 23.41 10.50
CA THR A 100 17.02 23.60 11.70
C THR A 100 16.68 22.54 12.72
N ILE A 101 17.69 21.83 13.19
CA ILE A 101 17.53 20.71 14.14
C ILE A 101 17.29 21.25 15.54
N SER A 102 16.21 20.82 16.17
CA SER A 102 15.87 21.16 17.56
C SER A 102 16.72 20.37 18.55
N GLU A 103 16.76 20.82 19.81
CA GLU A 103 17.34 20.06 20.91
C GLU A 103 16.61 18.73 21.12
N HIS A 104 15.29 18.70 20.90
CA HIS A 104 14.51 17.47 21.01
C HIS A 104 14.91 16.47 19.93
N ALA A 105 14.96 16.85 18.66
CA ALA A 105 15.39 15.99 17.56
C ALA A 105 16.82 15.48 17.78
N ALA A 106 17.76 16.36 18.11
CA ALA A 106 19.15 16.00 18.37
C ALA A 106 19.33 15.09 19.60
N GLY A 107 18.43 15.19 20.58
CA GLY A 107 18.43 14.36 21.81
C GLY A 107 17.85 12.96 21.64
N MET A 108 17.38 12.58 20.44
CA MET A 108 16.75 11.27 20.22
C MET A 108 17.74 10.13 20.42
N GLY A 109 17.21 9.02 21.00
CA GLY A 109 17.96 7.79 21.17
C GLY A 109 17.69 6.77 20.04
N GLY A 110 18.34 5.61 20.15
CA GLY A 110 18.21 4.51 19.19
C GLY A 110 19.01 4.73 17.92
N SER A 111 18.49 4.34 16.74
CA SER A 111 19.14 4.58 15.45
C SER A 111 19.10 6.06 15.12
N GLN A 112 20.26 6.66 14.84
CA GLN A 112 20.38 8.10 14.59
C GLN A 112 21.60 8.40 13.70
N VAL A 113 21.65 9.57 13.11
CA VAL A 113 22.78 10.08 12.34
C VAL A 113 23.56 11.17 13.11
N TYR A 114 23.21 11.35 14.39
CA TYR A 114 23.87 12.27 15.32
C TYR A 114 23.80 13.74 14.88
N LEU A 115 22.58 14.19 14.53
CA LEU A 115 22.32 15.59 14.23
C LEU A 115 22.57 16.45 15.48
N GLU A 116 23.22 17.58 15.32
CA GLU A 116 23.53 18.51 16.43
C GLU A 116 22.44 19.58 16.57
N PRO A 117 22.17 20.06 17.79
CA PRO A 117 21.23 21.17 18.00
C PRO A 117 21.65 22.43 17.21
N ASN A 118 20.69 23.06 16.53
CA ASN A 118 20.88 24.21 15.64
C ASN A 118 21.69 23.93 14.35
N GLU A 119 22.08 22.69 14.11
CA GLU A 119 22.55 22.25 12.80
C GLU A 119 21.43 22.44 11.76
N THR A 120 21.79 22.62 10.50
CA THR A 120 20.84 22.71 9.40
C THR A 120 21.09 21.63 8.37
N GLN A 121 20.02 20.96 7.94
CA GLN A 121 20.04 19.96 6.88
C GLN A 121 18.94 20.24 5.86
N THR A 122 19.06 19.73 4.64
CA THR A 122 17.96 19.81 3.67
C THR A 122 16.94 18.72 3.94
N VAL A 123 15.68 18.95 3.54
CA VAL A 123 14.62 17.94 3.56
C VAL A 123 15.07 16.66 2.83
N GLU A 124 15.72 16.78 1.65
CA GLU A 124 16.26 15.63 0.92
C GLU A 124 17.26 14.82 1.75
N THR A 125 18.19 15.49 2.43
CA THR A 125 19.17 14.83 3.31
C THR A 125 18.48 14.08 4.45
N LEU A 126 17.51 14.71 5.10
CA LEU A 126 16.78 14.08 6.21
C LEU A 126 15.96 12.87 5.74
N ILE A 127 15.31 12.92 4.56
CA ILE A 127 14.65 11.75 3.97
C ILE A 127 15.64 10.60 3.76
N LYS A 128 16.85 10.88 3.24
CA LYS A 128 17.91 9.87 3.08
C LYS A 128 18.37 9.30 4.43
N CYS A 129 18.48 10.13 5.46
CA CYS A 129 18.81 9.69 6.81
C CYS A 129 17.73 8.73 7.37
N ILE A 130 16.46 9.04 7.16
CA ILE A 130 15.35 8.19 7.59
C ILE A 130 15.37 6.85 6.83
N THR A 131 15.49 6.89 5.51
CA THR A 131 15.36 5.69 4.66
C THR A 131 16.57 4.76 4.77
N VAL A 132 17.78 5.27 4.84
CA VAL A 132 19.02 4.49 4.80
C VAL A 132 19.51 4.13 6.21
N ALA A 133 19.54 5.10 7.12
CA ALA A 133 20.04 4.91 8.48
C ALA A 133 18.95 4.64 9.52
N SER A 134 17.68 4.73 9.12
CA SER A 134 16.54 4.62 10.05
C SER A 134 16.61 5.65 11.19
N ALA A 135 17.08 6.87 10.88
CA ALA A 135 17.45 7.89 11.84
C ALA A 135 16.24 8.48 12.58
N ASN A 136 16.22 8.33 13.90
CA ASN A 136 15.14 8.83 14.76
C ASN A 136 15.19 10.37 14.88
N ASP A 137 16.40 10.95 15.01
CA ASP A 137 16.65 12.38 15.02
C ASP A 137 16.10 13.06 13.75
N ALA A 138 16.34 12.46 12.59
CA ALA A 138 15.80 12.96 11.33
C ALA A 138 14.26 12.85 11.25
N CYS A 139 13.66 11.78 11.83
CA CYS A 139 12.19 11.65 11.89
C CYS A 139 11.56 12.78 12.69
N VAL A 140 12.10 13.07 13.88
CA VAL A 140 11.59 14.14 14.74
C VAL A 140 11.79 15.50 14.08
N ALA A 141 12.94 15.77 13.48
CA ALA A 141 13.18 17.03 12.76
C ALA A 141 12.15 17.25 11.63
N MET A 142 11.83 16.20 10.87
CA MET A 142 10.80 16.27 9.82
C MET A 142 9.39 16.41 10.38
N ALA A 143 9.09 15.74 11.49
CA ALA A 143 7.80 15.86 12.18
C ALA A 143 7.55 17.29 12.67
N GLU A 144 8.56 17.90 13.28
CA GLU A 144 8.52 19.29 13.73
C GLU A 144 8.37 20.28 12.57
N LEU A 145 9.09 20.05 11.47
CA LEU A 145 8.96 20.89 10.26
C LEU A 145 7.52 20.87 9.70
N ILE A 146 6.90 19.70 9.61
CA ILE A 146 5.60 19.53 8.95
C ILE A 146 4.43 19.94 9.84
N SER A 147 4.53 19.68 11.15
CA SER A 147 3.40 19.83 12.08
C SER A 147 3.68 20.76 13.26
N GLY A 148 4.89 21.33 13.36
CA GLY A 148 5.31 22.22 14.44
C GLY A 148 5.74 21.51 15.72
N SER A 149 5.38 20.22 15.91
CA SER A 149 5.83 19.37 17.02
C SER A 149 5.67 17.89 16.65
N GLU A 150 6.41 17.00 17.35
CA GLU A 150 6.22 15.56 17.22
C GLU A 150 4.80 15.14 17.62
N ASP A 151 4.24 15.69 18.71
CA ASP A 151 2.88 15.36 19.16
C ASP A 151 1.82 15.67 18.10
N ALA A 152 1.90 16.84 17.46
CA ALA A 152 0.98 17.19 16.38
C ALA A 152 1.16 16.32 15.14
N PHE A 153 2.39 15.88 14.86
CA PHE A 153 2.67 14.96 13.78
C PHE A 153 2.12 13.56 14.09
N VAL A 154 2.25 13.05 15.31
CA VAL A 154 1.68 11.78 15.77
C VAL A 154 0.15 11.79 15.67
N GLN A 155 -0.49 12.91 16.04
CA GLN A 155 -1.93 13.04 15.81
C GLN A 155 -2.26 12.87 14.30
N LYS A 156 -1.52 13.52 13.41
CA LYS A 156 -1.69 13.39 11.97
C LYS A 156 -1.42 11.95 11.47
N MET A 157 -0.43 11.24 12.06
CA MET A 157 -0.20 9.82 11.77
C MET A 157 -1.43 8.98 12.08
N ASN A 158 -2.06 9.17 13.24
CA ASN A 158 -3.25 8.43 13.65
C ASN A 158 -4.48 8.81 12.81
N GLU A 159 -4.66 10.07 12.45
CA GLU A 159 -5.71 10.53 11.53
C GLU A 159 -5.55 9.88 10.14
N THR A 160 -4.32 9.81 9.63
CA THR A 160 -4.01 9.16 8.36
C THR A 160 -4.24 7.66 8.44
N ALA A 161 -3.81 7.00 9.52
CA ALA A 161 -4.09 5.58 9.76
C ALA A 161 -5.59 5.29 9.72
N ALA A 162 -6.39 6.10 10.41
CA ALA A 162 -7.85 5.96 10.40
C ALA A 162 -8.44 6.14 8.98
N SER A 163 -7.93 7.11 8.20
CA SER A 163 -8.38 7.36 6.82
C SER A 163 -8.05 6.20 5.87
N LEU A 164 -6.96 5.49 6.12
CA LEU A 164 -6.53 4.31 5.37
C LEU A 164 -7.23 3.01 5.82
N GLY A 165 -8.07 3.08 6.87
CA GLY A 165 -8.75 1.91 7.43
C GLY A 165 -7.85 1.02 8.29
N MET A 166 -6.76 1.55 8.83
CA MET A 166 -5.84 0.87 9.74
C MET A 166 -6.43 0.79 11.15
N THR A 167 -7.35 -0.16 11.36
CA THR A 167 -8.16 -0.25 12.59
C THR A 167 -7.44 -0.90 13.77
N HIS A 168 -6.28 -1.52 13.54
CA HIS A 168 -5.42 -2.16 14.54
C HIS A 168 -4.08 -1.43 14.70
N THR A 169 -4.11 -0.08 14.61
CA THR A 169 -2.90 0.74 14.66
C THR A 169 -3.08 1.92 15.58
N ASN A 170 -2.07 2.17 16.40
CA ASN A 170 -1.94 3.38 17.18
C ASN A 170 -0.47 3.81 17.24
N PHE A 171 -0.19 5.03 16.81
CA PHE A 171 1.13 5.65 16.89
C PHE A 171 1.23 6.53 18.14
N VAL A 172 2.38 6.48 18.82
CA VAL A 172 2.69 7.28 20.02
C VAL A 172 3.92 8.15 19.80
N ASN A 173 4.77 7.78 18.84
CA ASN A 173 5.90 8.58 18.37
C ASN A 173 6.10 8.38 16.86
N CYS A 174 6.92 9.24 16.24
CA CYS A 174 7.11 9.24 14.80
C CYS A 174 8.22 8.30 14.30
N CYS A 175 8.97 7.64 15.17
CA CYS A 175 10.16 6.89 14.79
C CYS A 175 10.14 5.40 15.17
N GLY A 176 9.23 4.97 16.05
CA GLY A 176 9.07 3.57 16.46
C GLY A 176 9.93 3.18 17.67
N LEU A 177 10.26 4.13 18.54
CA LEU A 177 10.77 3.81 19.86
C LEU A 177 9.68 3.11 20.68
N ASP A 178 10.09 2.14 21.48
CA ASP A 178 9.17 1.38 22.33
C ASP A 178 8.41 2.32 23.27
N ALA A 179 7.09 2.22 23.21
CA ALA A 179 6.18 2.95 24.08
C ALA A 179 4.90 2.15 24.29
N ASP A 180 4.29 2.31 25.45
CA ASP A 180 2.99 1.72 25.72
C ASP A 180 1.98 2.21 24.67
N ASN A 181 1.14 1.29 24.20
CA ASN A 181 0.14 1.57 23.16
C ASN A 181 0.70 1.96 21.78
N HIS A 182 1.98 1.71 21.47
CA HIS A 182 2.54 1.87 20.14
C HIS A 182 2.53 0.54 19.40
N TYR A 183 1.53 0.33 18.55
CA TYR A 183 1.31 -0.96 17.88
C TYR A 183 0.69 -0.81 16.48
N SER A 184 0.79 -1.89 15.71
CA SER A 184 0.05 -2.12 14.47
C SER A 184 -0.05 -3.62 14.19
N CYS A 185 -0.57 -3.99 13.02
CA CYS A 185 -0.67 -5.36 12.54
C CYS A 185 -0.18 -5.47 11.08
N ALA A 186 0.06 -6.71 10.62
CA ALA A 186 0.58 -6.94 9.26
C ALA A 186 -0.36 -6.39 8.17
N ASN A 187 -1.68 -6.47 8.38
CA ASN A 187 -2.67 -5.90 7.45
C ASN A 187 -2.53 -4.38 7.33
N ASP A 188 -2.48 -3.69 8.45
CA ASP A 188 -2.43 -2.22 8.48
C ASP A 188 -1.09 -1.70 7.93
N ILE A 189 0.02 -2.40 8.24
CA ILE A 189 1.33 -2.11 7.64
C ILE A 189 1.27 -2.23 6.11
N ALA A 190 0.59 -3.25 5.57
CA ALA A 190 0.43 -3.40 4.13
C ALA A 190 -0.38 -2.24 3.51
N LEU A 191 -1.42 -1.74 4.19
CA LEU A 191 -2.21 -0.60 3.73
C LEU A 191 -1.36 0.66 3.60
N MET A 192 -0.63 1.06 4.65
CA MET A 192 0.23 2.26 4.59
C MET A 192 1.41 2.09 3.62
N SER A 193 1.98 0.87 3.51
CA SER A 193 3.07 0.60 2.57
C SER A 193 2.59 0.68 1.13
N ARG A 194 1.40 0.17 0.84
CA ARG A 194 0.79 0.28 -0.48
C ARG A 194 0.50 1.73 -0.82
N GLU A 195 -0.08 2.49 0.10
CA GLU A 195 -0.33 3.93 -0.10
C GLU A 195 0.95 4.66 -0.48
N LEU A 196 2.03 4.48 0.30
CA LEU A 196 3.31 5.12 0.04
C LEU A 196 3.90 4.72 -1.32
N THR A 197 3.90 3.43 -1.66
CA THR A 197 4.62 2.95 -2.86
C THR A 197 3.86 3.11 -4.16
N VAL A 198 2.52 3.07 -4.12
CA VAL A 198 1.67 3.18 -5.32
C VAL A 198 1.31 4.62 -5.63
N ASN A 199 0.95 5.39 -4.60
CA ASN A 199 0.44 6.75 -4.77
C ASN A 199 1.54 7.82 -4.64
N HIS A 200 2.69 7.48 -4.03
CA HIS A 200 3.83 8.38 -3.87
C HIS A 200 5.12 7.77 -4.45
N PRO A 201 5.19 7.51 -5.78
CA PRO A 201 6.30 6.79 -6.41
C PRO A 201 7.66 7.50 -6.32
N ALA A 202 7.69 8.76 -5.91
CA ALA A 202 8.93 9.50 -5.67
C ALA A 202 9.76 8.94 -4.50
N ILE A 203 9.22 7.98 -3.71
CA ILE A 203 9.97 7.25 -2.67
C ILE A 203 11.08 6.35 -3.26
N PHE A 204 10.96 5.93 -4.50
CA PHE A 204 11.97 5.14 -5.21
C PHE A 204 12.99 6.07 -5.87
#